data_0c95e0b935cd853071eaa91e2585e819
#
_entry.id   0c95e0b935cd853071eaa91e2585e819
#
_cell.length_a   1.000
_cell.length_b   1.000
_cell.length_c   1.000
_cell.angle_alpha   90.00
_cell.angle_beta   90.00
_cell.angle_gamma   90.00
#
_symmetry.space_group_name_H-M   'P 1'
#
loop_
_entity.id
_entity.type
_entity.pdbx_description
1 polymer ?
#
loop_
_entity_poly.entity_id
_entity_poly.type
_entity_poly.pdbx_seq_one_letter_code
_entity_poly.pdbx_strand_id
1 'polypeptide(L)'
;GSLDIDMASDLKKTTLDVKTGDLQLTFRADTSLAGFGESAGKIAGIVGKQIAGKDIDMEQIKAELPVFSMHLKGDQNNAIAKFLKARNMGFRRLSLDIVSRQRSGIRMGITATAPYFGTVRLDSVQMGIWQTGKSLVYALGAGSSDQAWKGLFNINLTGKMQGNQFRIELKQKDARQRVGFDMGINLVMLDSAFTVSFFPMTPILGYSRWIVNADNKVTVYKDWKIDANLRMAYQNKLVSLQSLPDEGERTDRLQVEITGIDLKKLTEISPFLPDLSGILHTDLLLYTDRKTFGAEGNIGVNNLFYEEQRMGTLDLDLQYAGKDHLTDHAVDFELKIDSIRRAVVQGTFATSETNREVMLDVDIPSLPLYMVNAFVPKDLMKLEGELTGALQFRGTVDRPDLNGGLGFRNGKADVVMLGTTFGLDTTRLIVDNGKILFRQYRFIAPNKSDMVLNGAITLTPFDRMNMDISVKAGNFEVVNVKKNPTSLIYGKAYINLDSRLAGAFSNLSVSGNINLLNRTNITYTLRSSGPELVDRSADLVRFVSFRDTTLNERDDLTNRVNTSSFALKMLIEIGDQVTVNVELSDDGSNNIVIQGGGNLVLAMSPENGLTLSGKYILSG
;
A
#
# COMPACT_ATOMS: atom_id res chain seq x y z
N GLY A 1 16.35 16.14 29.17
CA GLY A 1 16.58 15.04 30.08
C GLY A 1 18.06 14.84 30.29
N SER A 2 18.47 14.44 31.49
CA SER A 2 19.88 14.11 31.78
C SER A 2 20.29 12.85 31.02
N LEU A 3 21.52 12.81 30.60
CA LEU A 3 22.21 11.64 30.08
C LEU A 3 23.32 11.31 31.06
N ASP A 4 23.21 10.20 31.76
CA ASP A 4 24.21 9.71 32.70
C ASP A 4 24.94 8.52 32.06
N ILE A 5 26.26 8.62 31.97
CA ILE A 5 27.11 7.57 31.41
C ILE A 5 28.17 7.26 32.46
N ASP A 6 28.20 6.03 32.92
CA ASP A 6 29.26 5.49 33.76
C ASP A 6 30.01 4.39 33.00
N MET A 7 31.28 4.59 32.74
CA MET A 7 32.11 3.67 31.97
C MET A 7 33.44 3.43 32.65
N ALA A 8 33.77 2.17 32.84
CA ALA A 8 35.07 1.73 33.29
C ALA A 8 35.57 0.60 32.38
N SER A 9 36.83 0.71 31.95
CA SER A 9 37.46 -0.32 31.13
C SER A 9 38.92 -0.48 31.56
N ASP A 10 39.31 -1.71 31.82
CA ASP A 10 40.69 -2.12 32.06
C ASP A 10 41.07 -3.30 31.13
N LEU A 11 42.25 -3.89 31.31
CA LEU A 11 42.72 -5.01 30.47
C LEU A 11 41.86 -6.29 30.58
N LYS A 12 41.07 -6.42 31.66
CA LYS A 12 40.31 -7.65 31.98
C LYS A 12 38.82 -7.49 31.88
N LYS A 13 38.30 -6.24 31.99
CA LYS A 13 36.86 -6.01 32.09
C LYS A 13 36.48 -4.65 31.54
N THR A 14 35.33 -4.62 30.89
CA THR A 14 34.63 -3.37 30.49
C THR A 14 33.23 -3.36 31.08
N THR A 15 32.85 -2.24 31.68
CA THR A 15 31.49 -1.98 32.17
C THR A 15 31.01 -0.65 31.60
N LEU A 16 29.78 -0.62 31.11
CA LEU A 16 29.11 0.60 30.64
C LEU A 16 27.67 0.58 31.14
N ASP A 17 27.31 1.62 31.86
CA ASP A 17 25.93 1.89 32.30
C ASP A 17 25.50 3.24 31.72
N VAL A 18 24.41 3.25 30.97
CA VAL A 18 23.82 4.46 30.37
C VAL A 18 22.40 4.59 30.85
N LYS A 19 22.05 5.80 31.32
CA LYS A 19 20.68 6.15 31.73
C LYS A 19 20.28 7.46 31.04
N THR A 20 19.10 7.48 30.41
CA THR A 20 18.49 8.69 29.84
C THR A 20 16.98 8.57 29.88
N GLY A 21 16.33 9.37 30.75
CA GLY A 21 14.93 9.19 31.06
C GLY A 21 14.68 7.82 31.69
N ASP A 22 13.76 7.04 31.10
CA ASP A 22 13.45 5.67 31.51
C ASP A 22 14.29 4.59 30.80
N LEU A 23 15.18 4.98 29.86
CA LEU A 23 16.07 4.05 29.18
C LEU A 23 17.27 3.71 30.07
N GLN A 24 17.54 2.43 30.22
CA GLN A 24 18.68 1.89 30.92
C GLN A 24 19.39 0.89 30.00
N LEU A 25 20.67 1.12 29.75
CA LEU A 25 21.58 0.19 29.08
C LEU A 25 22.66 -0.24 30.06
N THR A 26 22.85 -1.52 30.22
CA THR A 26 23.94 -2.12 30.96
C THR A 26 24.74 -3.01 30.02
N PHE A 27 26.03 -2.77 29.88
CA PHE A 27 26.95 -3.61 29.13
C PHE A 27 28.12 -4.05 30.04
N ARG A 28 28.45 -5.34 29.95
CA ARG A 28 29.54 -5.97 30.70
C ARG A 28 30.29 -6.90 29.76
N ALA A 29 31.62 -6.74 29.66
CA ALA A 29 32.46 -7.63 28.87
C ALA A 29 33.67 -8.07 29.69
N ASP A 30 34.12 -9.31 29.49
CA ASP A 30 35.28 -9.90 30.16
C ASP A 30 36.55 -9.62 29.36
N THR A 31 36.73 -8.39 28.91
CA THR A 31 37.88 -7.88 28.15
C THR A 31 37.87 -6.36 28.14
N SER A 32 38.99 -5.73 27.73
CA SER A 32 39.01 -4.28 27.49
C SER A 32 38.09 -3.88 26.34
N LEU A 33 37.71 -2.61 26.27
CA LEU A 33 36.90 -2.08 25.16
C LEU A 33 37.59 -2.29 23.81
N ALA A 34 38.89 -2.10 23.74
CA ALA A 34 39.69 -2.35 22.53
C ALA A 34 39.67 -3.84 22.15
N GLY A 35 39.88 -4.74 23.10
CA GLY A 35 39.83 -6.18 22.88
C GLY A 35 38.43 -6.68 22.48
N PHE A 36 37.38 -6.07 23.02
CA PHE A 36 36.01 -6.34 22.58
C PHE A 36 35.80 -5.93 21.11
N GLY A 37 36.24 -4.73 20.71
CA GLY A 37 36.19 -4.23 19.35
C GLY A 37 36.93 -5.11 18.34
N GLU A 38 38.14 -5.56 18.71
CA GLU A 38 38.96 -6.48 17.91
C GLU A 38 38.26 -7.84 17.71
N SER A 39 37.73 -8.44 18.78
CA SER A 39 37.01 -9.71 18.73
C SER A 39 35.73 -9.58 17.90
N ALA A 40 34.96 -8.49 18.04
CA ALA A 40 33.79 -8.22 17.25
C ALA A 40 34.11 -8.06 15.76
N GLY A 41 35.19 -7.35 15.43
CA GLY A 41 35.70 -7.20 14.07
C GLY A 41 36.12 -8.53 13.44
N LYS A 42 36.82 -9.38 14.20
CA LYS A 42 37.23 -10.72 13.78
C LYS A 42 36.04 -11.61 13.44
N ILE A 43 35.00 -11.61 14.30
CA ILE A 43 33.76 -12.36 14.04
C ILE A 43 33.05 -11.83 12.82
N ALA A 44 32.92 -10.52 12.66
CA ALA A 44 32.30 -9.94 11.46
C ALA A 44 33.01 -10.39 10.18
N GLY A 45 34.36 -10.46 10.22
CA GLY A 45 35.16 -10.99 9.12
C GLY A 45 34.92 -12.48 8.85
N ILE A 46 34.84 -13.31 9.89
CA ILE A 46 34.56 -14.76 9.77
C ILE A 46 33.15 -14.97 9.20
N VAL A 47 32.14 -14.33 9.76
CA VAL A 47 30.75 -14.43 9.31
C VAL A 47 30.62 -13.96 7.86
N GLY A 48 31.27 -12.84 7.50
CA GLY A 48 31.25 -12.33 6.12
C GLY A 48 31.84 -13.34 5.10
N LYS A 49 32.97 -13.97 5.44
CA LYS A 49 33.59 -15.02 4.60
C LYS A 49 32.71 -16.27 4.48
N GLN A 50 32.10 -16.71 5.57
CA GLN A 50 31.23 -17.88 5.60
C GLN A 50 29.93 -17.65 4.84
N ILE A 51 29.33 -16.46 4.94
CA ILE A 51 28.16 -16.08 4.12
C ILE A 51 28.53 -16.09 2.63
N ALA A 52 29.68 -15.53 2.26
CA ALA A 52 30.16 -15.56 0.88
C ALA A 52 30.42 -16.98 0.39
N GLY A 53 30.93 -17.87 1.26
CA GLY A 53 31.15 -19.28 1.01
C GLY A 53 29.88 -20.15 1.11
N LYS A 54 28.74 -19.57 1.50
CA LYS A 54 27.43 -20.26 1.65
C LYS A 54 27.43 -21.46 2.60
N ASP A 55 28.41 -21.53 3.49
CA ASP A 55 28.51 -22.57 4.51
C ASP A 55 28.93 -21.95 5.85
N ILE A 56 28.04 -22.03 6.84
CA ILE A 56 28.20 -21.33 8.12
C ILE A 56 28.60 -22.30 9.22
N ASP A 57 29.86 -22.25 9.60
CA ASP A 57 30.40 -23.02 10.73
C ASP A 57 30.17 -22.28 12.06
N MET A 58 29.07 -22.65 12.73
CA MET A 58 28.71 -22.06 14.04
C MET A 58 29.68 -22.45 15.15
N GLU A 59 30.44 -23.53 15.06
CA GLU A 59 31.47 -23.87 16.09
C GLU A 59 32.67 -22.96 15.94
N GLN A 60 33.12 -22.64 14.72
CA GLN A 60 34.15 -21.66 14.47
C GLN A 60 33.76 -20.26 14.99
N ILE A 61 32.53 -19.83 14.66
CA ILE A 61 32.01 -18.55 15.17
C ILE A 61 32.00 -18.55 16.70
N LYS A 62 31.49 -19.63 17.32
CA LYS A 62 31.39 -19.76 18.77
C LYS A 62 32.75 -19.69 19.48
N ALA A 63 33.80 -20.30 18.92
CA ALA A 63 35.13 -20.31 19.48
C ALA A 63 35.74 -18.89 19.60
N GLU A 64 35.36 -18.00 18.70
CA GLU A 64 35.86 -16.62 18.62
C GLU A 64 34.93 -15.60 19.27
N LEU A 65 33.77 -16.02 19.85
CA LEU A 65 32.82 -15.10 20.49
C LEU A 65 33.48 -14.38 21.70
N PRO A 66 33.40 -13.03 21.79
CA PRO A 66 33.69 -12.32 23.00
C PRO A 66 32.71 -12.68 24.10
N VAL A 67 33.18 -12.75 25.34
CA VAL A 67 32.32 -12.96 26.50
C VAL A 67 31.75 -11.64 26.94
N PHE A 68 30.44 -11.45 26.76
CA PHE A 68 29.76 -10.23 27.18
C PHE A 68 28.26 -10.44 27.47
N SER A 69 27.71 -9.49 28.17
CA SER A 69 26.25 -9.32 28.32
C SER A 69 25.84 -7.87 28.08
N MET A 70 24.72 -7.68 27.47
CA MET A 70 24.11 -6.38 27.22
C MET A 70 22.62 -6.47 27.53
N HIS A 71 22.13 -5.57 28.36
CA HIS A 71 20.72 -5.45 28.73
C HIS A 71 20.28 -4.02 28.49
N LEU A 72 19.25 -3.84 27.67
CA LEU A 72 18.62 -2.54 27.42
C LEU A 72 17.14 -2.65 27.76
N LYS A 73 16.66 -1.70 28.54
CA LYS A 73 15.22 -1.55 28.85
C LYS A 73 14.84 -0.08 28.74
N GLY A 74 13.66 0.18 28.21
CA GLY A 74 13.12 1.54 28.14
C GLY A 74 11.62 1.53 27.86
N ASP A 75 10.93 2.51 28.41
CA ASP A 75 9.51 2.78 28.15
C ASP A 75 9.42 3.98 27.15
N GLN A 76 8.46 4.88 27.34
CA GLN A 76 8.19 5.93 26.34
C GLN A 76 8.91 7.25 26.58
N ASN A 77 9.55 7.44 27.74
CA ASN A 77 10.10 8.72 28.14
C ASN A 77 11.63 8.80 28.00
N ASN A 78 12.14 8.53 26.82
CA ASN A 78 13.57 8.55 26.51
C ASN A 78 13.85 9.08 25.08
N ALA A 79 15.10 9.27 24.75
CA ALA A 79 15.51 9.82 23.46
C ALA A 79 15.15 8.92 22.27
N ILE A 80 15.23 7.59 22.44
CA ILE A 80 14.87 6.62 21.38
C ILE A 80 13.37 6.68 21.11
N ALA A 81 12.53 6.66 22.15
CA ALA A 81 11.08 6.75 22.01
C ALA A 81 10.65 8.07 21.33
N LYS A 82 11.27 9.20 21.71
CA LYS A 82 11.02 10.51 21.07
C LYS A 82 11.42 10.54 19.60
N PHE A 83 12.58 9.96 19.27
CA PHE A 83 13.06 9.86 17.88
C PHE A 83 12.13 9.00 17.01
N LEU A 84 11.64 7.87 17.53
CA LEU A 84 10.69 7.00 16.85
C LEU A 84 9.33 7.69 16.70
N LYS A 85 8.84 8.37 17.74
CA LYS A 85 7.58 9.11 17.70
C LYS A 85 7.57 10.18 16.61
N ALA A 86 8.68 10.89 16.42
CA ALA A 86 8.83 11.88 15.34
C ALA A 86 8.71 11.26 13.92
N ARG A 87 8.81 9.93 13.81
CA ARG A 87 8.64 9.16 12.56
C ARG A 87 7.34 8.35 12.53
N ASN A 88 6.39 8.70 13.39
CA ASN A 88 5.14 7.97 13.57
C ASN A 88 5.33 6.48 13.89
N MET A 89 6.34 6.19 14.71
CA MET A 89 6.67 4.86 15.23
C MET A 89 6.85 4.92 16.74
N GLY A 90 6.65 3.79 17.42
CA GLY A 90 6.91 3.74 18.85
C GLY A 90 6.57 2.40 19.49
N PHE A 91 6.67 2.37 20.82
CA PHE A 91 6.38 1.22 21.65
C PHE A 91 5.98 1.69 23.05
N ARG A 92 5.32 0.83 23.82
CA ARG A 92 5.07 1.10 25.24
C ARG A 92 6.26 0.68 26.08
N ARG A 93 6.88 -0.48 25.78
CA ARG A 93 8.10 -0.99 26.42
C ARG A 93 8.97 -1.70 25.43
N LEU A 94 10.28 -1.50 25.52
CA LEU A 94 11.29 -2.20 24.74
C LEU A 94 12.29 -2.85 25.69
N SER A 95 12.64 -4.11 25.45
CA SER A 95 13.80 -4.77 26.06
C SER A 95 14.64 -5.47 25.01
N LEU A 96 15.94 -5.43 25.21
CA LEU A 96 16.93 -6.18 24.44
C LEU A 96 17.89 -6.83 25.43
N ASP A 97 18.06 -8.13 25.31
CA ASP A 97 18.98 -8.92 26.12
C ASP A 97 19.92 -9.69 25.18
N ILE A 98 21.23 -9.48 25.31
CA ILE A 98 22.25 -10.21 24.56
C ILE A 98 23.23 -10.83 25.57
N VAL A 99 23.46 -12.12 25.44
CA VAL A 99 24.49 -12.85 26.21
C VAL A 99 25.32 -13.65 25.24
N SER A 100 26.62 -13.47 25.30
CA SER A 100 27.61 -14.16 24.47
C SER A 100 28.63 -14.87 25.38
N ARG A 101 28.80 -16.16 25.18
CA ARG A 101 29.76 -17.00 25.93
C ARG A 101 30.34 -18.08 25.02
N GLN A 102 31.63 -18.33 25.08
CA GLN A 102 32.29 -19.35 24.26
C GLN A 102 31.74 -20.77 24.49
N ARG A 103 31.25 -21.11 25.69
CA ARG A 103 30.68 -22.44 25.96
C ARG A 103 29.27 -22.63 25.42
N SER A 104 28.41 -21.61 25.57
CA SER A 104 26.99 -21.71 25.24
C SER A 104 26.60 -20.97 23.92
N GLY A 105 27.54 -20.27 23.31
CA GLY A 105 27.30 -19.46 22.14
C GLY A 105 26.60 -18.14 22.45
N ILE A 106 25.97 -17.56 21.45
CA ILE A 106 25.21 -16.30 21.55
C ILE A 106 23.74 -16.58 21.81
N ARG A 107 23.14 -15.74 22.66
CA ARG A 107 21.69 -15.65 22.85
C ARG A 107 21.31 -14.18 22.81
N MET A 108 20.32 -13.87 21.99
CA MET A 108 19.73 -12.54 21.88
C MET A 108 18.20 -12.65 22.00
N GLY A 109 17.59 -11.74 22.75
CA GLY A 109 16.14 -11.59 22.86
C GLY A 109 15.75 -10.12 22.72
N ILE A 110 14.75 -9.85 21.93
CA ILE A 110 14.12 -8.53 21.80
C ILE A 110 12.63 -8.69 22.11
N THR A 111 12.08 -7.82 22.94
CA THR A 111 10.64 -7.75 23.18
C THR A 111 10.18 -6.30 23.11
N ALA A 112 9.20 -6.03 22.27
CA ALA A 112 8.51 -4.75 22.20
C ALA A 112 7.04 -4.96 22.55
N THR A 113 6.52 -4.19 23.51
CA THR A 113 5.10 -4.20 23.91
C THR A 113 4.42 -3.00 23.31
N ALA A 114 3.23 -3.23 22.74
CA ALA A 114 2.41 -2.25 22.04
C ALA A 114 3.23 -1.41 21.02
N PRO A 115 4.04 -2.06 20.15
CA PRO A 115 4.73 -1.32 19.10
C PRO A 115 3.72 -0.85 18.04
N TYR A 116 4.00 0.33 17.45
CA TYR A 116 3.22 0.86 16.35
C TYR A 116 4.11 1.44 15.24
N PHE A 117 3.64 1.36 13.98
CA PHE A 117 4.31 1.82 12.78
C PHE A 117 3.25 2.49 11.87
N GLY A 118 3.19 3.81 11.88
CA GLY A 118 2.11 4.52 11.22
C GLY A 118 0.75 4.18 11.85
N THR A 119 -0.15 3.63 11.06
CA THR A 119 -1.48 3.17 11.51
C THR A 119 -1.48 1.75 12.09
N VAL A 120 -0.38 1.00 11.89
CA VAL A 120 -0.24 -0.39 12.34
C VAL A 120 0.04 -0.44 13.83
N ARG A 121 -0.82 -1.10 14.62
CA ARG A 121 -0.65 -1.32 16.05
C ARG A 121 -0.57 -2.81 16.35
N LEU A 122 0.42 -3.22 17.12
CA LEU A 122 0.60 -4.59 17.59
C LEU A 122 0.57 -4.62 19.12
N ASP A 123 0.14 -5.74 19.70
CA ASP A 123 0.20 -5.91 21.16
C ASP A 123 1.61 -6.23 21.62
N SER A 124 2.29 -7.06 20.83
CA SER A 124 3.67 -7.45 21.11
C SER A 124 4.41 -7.90 19.87
N VAL A 125 5.72 -7.66 19.87
CA VAL A 125 6.69 -8.29 18.98
C VAL A 125 7.79 -8.89 19.86
N GLN A 126 8.13 -10.14 19.61
CA GLN A 126 9.18 -10.87 20.29
C GLN A 126 10.11 -11.50 19.27
N MET A 127 11.41 -11.34 19.44
CA MET A 127 12.42 -11.96 18.60
C MET A 127 13.47 -12.63 19.51
N GLY A 128 13.81 -13.86 19.19
CA GLY A 128 14.87 -14.61 19.85
C GLY A 128 15.84 -15.19 18.83
N ILE A 129 17.13 -15.16 19.13
CA ILE A 129 18.18 -15.84 18.39
C ILE A 129 19.08 -16.51 19.41
N TRP A 130 19.35 -17.81 19.23
CA TRP A 130 20.24 -18.55 20.13
C TRP A 130 20.97 -19.66 19.41
N GLN A 131 22.21 -19.89 19.81
CA GLN A 131 23.00 -21.00 19.33
C GLN A 131 22.70 -22.27 20.12
N THR A 132 22.55 -23.40 19.42
CA THR A 132 22.40 -24.73 20.00
C THR A 132 23.26 -25.72 19.22
N GLY A 133 24.36 -26.15 19.85
CA GLY A 133 25.36 -26.97 19.13
C GLY A 133 25.88 -26.26 17.88
N LYS A 134 25.85 -26.96 16.75
CA LYS A 134 26.28 -26.44 15.44
C LYS A 134 25.22 -25.59 14.73
N SER A 135 24.11 -25.26 15.39
CA SER A 135 22.98 -24.58 14.77
C SER A 135 22.72 -23.24 15.42
N LEU A 136 22.27 -22.29 14.59
CA LEU A 136 21.64 -21.06 15.05
C LEU A 136 20.11 -21.22 14.91
N VAL A 137 19.41 -21.04 16.01
CA VAL A 137 17.93 -21.07 16.07
C VAL A 137 17.43 -19.64 16.19
N TYR A 138 16.35 -19.33 15.48
CA TYR A 138 15.69 -18.05 15.58
C TYR A 138 14.19 -18.21 15.67
N ALA A 139 13.54 -17.29 16.38
CA ALA A 139 12.11 -17.22 16.50
C ALA A 139 11.66 -15.76 16.47
N LEU A 140 10.58 -15.49 15.77
CA LEU A 140 9.89 -14.20 15.73
C LEU A 140 8.41 -14.44 16.00
N GLY A 141 7.86 -13.73 16.98
CA GLY A 141 6.43 -13.72 17.27
C GLY A 141 5.88 -12.31 17.17
N ALA A 142 4.72 -12.16 16.56
CA ALA A 142 3.97 -10.89 16.53
C ALA A 142 2.48 -11.18 16.68
N GLY A 143 1.80 -10.33 17.45
CA GLY A 143 0.36 -10.48 17.68
C GLY A 143 -0.33 -9.12 17.79
N SER A 144 -1.60 -9.07 17.39
CA SER A 144 -2.46 -7.91 17.56
C SER A 144 -3.87 -8.34 17.98
N SER A 145 -4.44 -7.58 18.92
CA SER A 145 -5.84 -7.66 19.35
C SER A 145 -6.68 -6.47 18.88
N ASP A 146 -6.13 -5.60 18.07
CA ASP A 146 -6.80 -4.40 17.59
C ASP A 146 -7.96 -4.78 16.65
N GLN A 147 -9.19 -4.42 17.04
CA GLN A 147 -10.40 -4.69 16.27
C GLN A 147 -10.43 -3.95 14.91
N ALA A 148 -9.70 -2.84 14.79
CA ALA A 148 -9.56 -2.11 13.51
C ALA A 148 -8.94 -3.00 12.41
N TRP A 149 -8.34 -4.13 12.77
CA TRP A 149 -7.68 -5.07 11.88
C TRP A 149 -8.50 -6.33 11.61
N LYS A 150 -9.82 -6.23 11.52
CA LYS A 150 -10.74 -7.34 11.22
C LYS A 150 -10.52 -8.62 12.08
N GLY A 151 -9.74 -8.54 13.14
CA GLY A 151 -9.54 -9.63 14.09
C GLY A 151 -8.12 -9.76 14.64
N LEU A 152 -8.06 -10.44 15.75
CA LEU A 152 -6.83 -10.85 16.40
C LEU A 152 -6.01 -11.73 15.47
N PHE A 153 -4.72 -11.46 15.34
CA PHE A 153 -3.82 -12.40 14.67
C PHE A 153 -2.60 -12.68 15.54
N ASN A 154 -2.05 -13.88 15.38
CA ASN A 154 -0.79 -14.27 15.97
C ASN A 154 0.06 -14.94 14.88
N ILE A 155 1.23 -14.39 14.62
CA ILE A 155 2.20 -14.92 13.66
C ILE A 155 3.44 -15.36 14.42
N ASN A 156 3.87 -16.60 14.18
CA ASN A 156 5.10 -17.16 14.69
C ASN A 156 5.93 -17.67 13.52
N LEU A 157 7.12 -17.12 13.38
CA LEU A 157 8.14 -17.62 12.48
C LEU A 157 9.24 -18.25 13.32
N THR A 158 9.58 -19.49 13.06
CA THR A 158 10.68 -20.20 13.70
C THR A 158 11.63 -20.74 12.65
N GLY A 159 12.89 -20.84 13.00
CA GLY A 159 13.84 -21.41 12.07
C GLY A 159 15.13 -21.86 12.72
N LYS A 160 15.86 -22.65 11.91
CA LYS A 160 17.15 -23.22 12.26
C LYS A 160 18.07 -23.14 11.08
N MET A 161 19.29 -22.69 11.31
CA MET A 161 20.37 -22.65 10.34
C MET A 161 21.51 -23.56 10.80
N GLN A 162 22.02 -24.39 9.92
CA GLN A 162 23.18 -25.26 10.17
C GLN A 162 23.93 -25.52 8.86
N GLY A 163 25.18 -25.08 8.79
CA GLY A 163 25.96 -25.14 7.56
C GLY A 163 25.26 -24.35 6.43
N ASN A 164 25.05 -25.02 5.32
CA ASN A 164 24.35 -24.49 4.16
C ASN A 164 22.82 -24.75 4.16
N GLN A 165 22.29 -25.24 5.27
CA GLN A 165 20.87 -25.62 5.40
C GLN A 165 20.12 -24.62 6.30
N PHE A 166 18.96 -24.16 5.81
CA PHE A 166 18.04 -23.28 6.53
C PHE A 166 16.66 -23.93 6.57
N ARG A 167 16.13 -24.06 7.77
CA ARG A 167 14.75 -24.48 7.99
C ARG A 167 13.96 -23.29 8.53
N ILE A 168 12.87 -22.95 7.87
CA ILE A 168 12.01 -21.82 8.25
C ILE A 168 10.57 -22.34 8.30
N GLU A 169 9.85 -22.05 9.36
CA GLU A 169 8.44 -22.42 9.55
C GLU A 169 7.64 -21.18 9.95
N LEU A 170 6.56 -20.92 9.24
CA LEU A 170 5.62 -19.84 9.52
C LEU A 170 4.30 -20.45 9.95
N LYS A 171 3.80 -20.00 11.09
CA LYS A 171 2.49 -20.37 11.63
C LYS A 171 1.69 -19.13 11.98
N GLN A 172 0.47 -19.04 11.47
CA GLN A 172 -0.47 -17.97 11.76
C GLN A 172 -1.73 -18.54 12.39
N LYS A 173 -2.25 -17.83 13.39
CA LYS A 173 -3.55 -18.12 14.02
C LYS A 173 -4.42 -16.86 14.02
N ASP A 174 -5.72 -17.05 13.80
CA ASP A 174 -6.71 -15.98 13.90
C ASP A 174 -7.14 -15.72 15.38
N ALA A 175 -8.07 -14.77 15.57
CA ALA A 175 -8.63 -14.42 16.85
C ALA A 175 -9.29 -15.61 17.61
N ARG A 176 -9.77 -16.60 16.87
CA ARG A 176 -10.40 -17.80 17.43
C ARG A 176 -9.40 -18.95 17.64
N GLN A 177 -8.09 -18.63 17.56
CA GLN A 177 -6.99 -19.62 17.68
C GLN A 177 -7.01 -20.70 16.58
N ARG A 178 -7.75 -20.51 15.50
CA ARG A 178 -7.73 -21.41 14.35
C ARG A 178 -6.47 -21.14 13.54
N VAL A 179 -5.82 -22.20 13.07
CA VAL A 179 -4.62 -22.10 12.23
C VAL A 179 -5.06 -21.80 10.81
N GLY A 180 -4.72 -20.59 10.32
CA GLY A 180 -4.98 -20.18 8.95
C GLY A 180 -3.83 -20.52 8.01
N PHE A 181 -2.60 -20.51 8.53
CA PHE A 181 -1.39 -20.84 7.80
C PHE A 181 -0.43 -21.64 8.72
N ASP A 182 0.13 -22.73 8.20
CA ASP A 182 1.15 -23.55 8.87
C ASP A 182 1.96 -24.28 7.81
N MET A 183 3.06 -23.67 7.41
CA MET A 183 3.93 -24.23 6.38
C MET A 183 5.37 -23.78 6.62
N GLY A 184 6.29 -24.61 6.23
CA GLY A 184 7.70 -24.31 6.29
C GLY A 184 8.44 -24.73 5.02
N ILE A 185 9.66 -24.24 4.92
CA ILE A 185 10.60 -24.55 3.86
C ILE A 185 11.93 -25.05 4.45
N ASN A 186 12.54 -26.02 3.79
CA ASN A 186 13.96 -26.31 3.93
C ASN A 186 14.66 -25.70 2.71
N LEU A 187 15.61 -24.82 2.95
CA LEU A 187 16.46 -24.22 1.94
C LEU A 187 17.87 -24.82 2.08
N VAL A 188 18.42 -25.36 1.00
CA VAL A 188 19.81 -25.82 0.92
C VAL A 188 20.53 -24.95 -0.10
N MET A 189 21.61 -24.29 0.34
CA MET A 189 22.45 -23.45 -0.52
C MET A 189 23.61 -24.31 -1.06
N LEU A 190 23.71 -24.39 -2.38
CA LEU A 190 24.80 -25.07 -3.10
C LEU A 190 25.67 -24.03 -3.82
N ASP A 191 26.85 -24.41 -4.29
CA ASP A 191 27.75 -23.49 -4.99
C ASP A 191 27.12 -22.88 -6.24
N SER A 192 26.37 -23.65 -7.00
CA SER A 192 25.75 -23.26 -8.27
C SER A 192 24.23 -23.11 -8.24
N ALA A 193 23.58 -23.42 -7.11
CA ALA A 193 22.12 -23.44 -7.01
C ALA A 193 21.65 -23.23 -5.56
N PHE A 194 20.36 -23.05 -5.39
CA PHE A 194 19.68 -23.28 -4.11
C PHE A 194 18.46 -24.17 -4.33
N THR A 195 18.21 -25.07 -3.38
CA THR A 195 17.06 -26.00 -3.43
C THR A 195 16.12 -25.70 -2.27
N VAL A 196 14.85 -25.54 -2.56
CA VAL A 196 13.76 -25.39 -1.60
C VAL A 196 12.88 -26.61 -1.61
N SER A 197 12.52 -27.13 -0.43
CA SER A 197 11.47 -28.13 -0.26
C SER A 197 10.51 -27.69 0.84
N PHE A 198 9.24 -28.13 0.73
CA PHE A 198 8.16 -27.72 1.63
C PHE A 198 7.86 -28.79 2.67
N PHE A 199 7.49 -28.36 3.88
CA PHE A 199 7.04 -29.23 4.96
C PHE A 199 5.98 -28.51 5.81
N PRO A 200 5.19 -29.21 6.66
CA PRO A 200 5.03 -30.68 6.69
C PRO A 200 4.37 -31.17 5.39
N MET A 201 4.26 -32.49 5.23
CA MET A 201 3.57 -33.08 4.06
C MET A 201 2.07 -32.72 4.00
N THR A 202 1.52 -32.19 5.09
CA THR A 202 0.15 -31.71 5.19
C THR A 202 0.10 -30.28 5.73
N PRO A 203 0.63 -29.28 4.97
CA PRO A 203 0.59 -27.89 5.39
C PRO A 203 -0.85 -27.36 5.45
N ILE A 204 -1.05 -26.27 6.21
CA ILE A 204 -2.31 -25.53 6.25
C ILE A 204 -2.13 -24.25 5.47
N LEU A 205 -2.98 -24.03 4.47
CA LEU A 205 -3.03 -22.81 3.67
C LEU A 205 -4.50 -22.39 3.53
N GLY A 206 -4.84 -21.15 3.96
CA GLY A 206 -6.19 -20.63 3.92
C GLY A 206 -7.17 -21.49 4.73
N TYR A 207 -6.80 -21.84 5.97
CA TYR A 207 -7.57 -22.71 6.90
C TYR A 207 -7.85 -24.12 6.36
N SER A 208 -7.24 -24.51 5.26
CA SER A 208 -7.42 -25.83 4.61
C SER A 208 -6.14 -26.63 4.69
N ARG A 209 -6.27 -27.93 4.97
CA ARG A 209 -5.12 -28.85 5.04
C ARG A 209 -4.83 -29.41 3.64
N TRP A 210 -3.69 -29.06 3.11
CA TRP A 210 -3.20 -29.50 1.80
C TRP A 210 -2.35 -30.75 1.90
N ILE A 211 -2.16 -31.42 0.80
CA ILE A 211 -1.21 -32.54 0.67
C ILE A 211 -0.13 -32.13 -0.31
N VAL A 212 1.13 -32.26 0.08
CA VAL A 212 2.30 -32.00 -0.75
C VAL A 212 2.95 -33.32 -1.14
N ASN A 213 3.44 -33.44 -2.38
CA ASN A 213 4.19 -34.64 -2.81
C ASN A 213 5.45 -34.83 -1.95
N ALA A 214 5.80 -36.13 -1.70
CA ALA A 214 6.88 -36.49 -0.76
C ALA A 214 8.27 -36.03 -1.25
N ASP A 215 8.47 -36.02 -2.53
CA ASP A 215 9.70 -35.65 -3.24
C ASP A 215 9.68 -34.20 -3.75
N ASN A 216 8.86 -33.36 -3.12
CA ASN A 216 8.74 -31.96 -3.51
C ASN A 216 10.08 -31.22 -3.40
N LYS A 217 10.45 -30.54 -4.47
CA LYS A 217 11.64 -29.68 -4.54
C LYS A 217 11.49 -28.65 -5.63
N VAL A 218 12.14 -27.51 -5.42
CA VAL A 218 12.35 -26.45 -6.41
C VAL A 218 13.81 -26.06 -6.32
N THR A 219 14.58 -26.30 -7.36
CA THR A 219 16.00 -25.94 -7.45
C THR A 219 16.14 -24.78 -8.44
N VAL A 220 16.73 -23.69 -7.99
CA VAL A 220 17.04 -22.54 -8.83
C VAL A 220 18.56 -22.44 -8.98
N TYR A 221 19.03 -22.50 -10.20
CA TYR A 221 20.43 -22.41 -10.56
C TYR A 221 20.88 -20.96 -10.76
N LYS A 222 22.19 -20.71 -10.76
CA LYS A 222 22.75 -19.35 -10.93
C LYS A 222 22.45 -18.73 -12.30
N ASP A 223 22.24 -19.54 -13.32
CA ASP A 223 21.84 -19.16 -14.67
C ASP A 223 20.33 -18.98 -14.83
N TRP A 224 19.60 -18.98 -13.70
CA TRP A 224 18.14 -18.85 -13.61
C TRP A 224 17.34 -20.05 -14.14
N LYS A 225 18.01 -21.15 -14.49
CA LYS A 225 17.32 -22.41 -14.73
C LYS A 225 16.60 -22.87 -13.46
N ILE A 226 15.37 -23.37 -13.63
CA ILE A 226 14.54 -23.90 -12.53
C ILE A 226 14.26 -25.40 -12.80
N ASP A 227 14.60 -26.25 -11.85
CA ASP A 227 14.15 -27.63 -11.79
C ASP A 227 13.16 -27.79 -10.64
N ALA A 228 11.93 -28.10 -10.98
CA ALA A 228 10.83 -28.12 -10.01
C ALA A 228 10.00 -29.40 -10.11
N ASN A 229 9.67 -29.94 -8.95
CA ASN A 229 8.67 -30.99 -8.75
C ASN A 229 7.90 -30.69 -7.49
N LEU A 230 6.97 -29.73 -7.57
CA LEU A 230 6.10 -29.33 -6.48
C LEU A 230 4.64 -29.52 -6.89
N ARG A 231 3.90 -30.29 -6.09
CA ARG A 231 2.46 -30.43 -6.23
C ARG A 231 1.80 -30.36 -4.87
N MET A 232 0.96 -29.36 -4.67
CA MET A 232 0.13 -29.17 -3.47
C MET A 232 -1.33 -29.28 -3.88
N ALA A 233 -2.08 -30.18 -3.24
CA ALA A 233 -3.49 -30.42 -3.58
C ALA A 233 -4.39 -30.42 -2.35
N TYR A 234 -5.60 -29.90 -2.51
CA TYR A 234 -6.68 -29.97 -1.52
C TYR A 234 -8.03 -30.04 -2.25
N GLN A 235 -8.73 -31.18 -2.14
CA GLN A 235 -9.97 -31.46 -2.91
C GLN A 235 -9.75 -31.26 -4.41
N ASN A 236 -10.48 -30.32 -5.03
CA ASN A 236 -10.35 -29.93 -6.44
C ASN A 236 -9.41 -28.73 -6.67
N LYS A 237 -8.60 -28.37 -5.68
CA LYS A 237 -7.64 -27.26 -5.74
C LYS A 237 -6.24 -27.79 -5.93
N LEU A 238 -5.47 -27.09 -6.75
CA LEU A 238 -4.11 -27.48 -7.10
C LEU A 238 -3.20 -26.25 -7.14
N VAL A 239 -1.99 -26.41 -6.63
CA VAL A 239 -0.83 -25.56 -6.93
C VAL A 239 0.29 -26.50 -7.37
N SER A 240 0.72 -26.38 -8.61
CA SER A 240 1.74 -27.23 -9.21
C SER A 240 2.81 -26.37 -9.89
N LEU A 241 4.05 -26.76 -9.70
CA LEU A 241 5.22 -26.23 -10.37
C LEU A 241 6.07 -27.41 -10.79
N GLN A 242 6.12 -27.69 -12.10
CA GLN A 242 6.76 -28.89 -12.63
C GLN A 242 7.63 -28.58 -13.84
N SER A 243 8.88 -29.04 -13.78
CA SER A 243 9.74 -29.03 -14.95
C SER A 243 9.28 -30.12 -15.94
N LEU A 244 9.19 -29.72 -17.19
CA LEU A 244 8.81 -30.58 -18.31
C LEU A 244 10.05 -30.95 -19.14
N PRO A 245 10.02 -32.08 -19.86
CA PRO A 245 11.05 -32.41 -20.84
C PRO A 245 11.20 -31.31 -21.91
N ASP A 246 12.40 -31.14 -22.42
CA ASP A 246 12.66 -30.23 -23.53
C ASP A 246 11.86 -30.64 -24.78
N GLU A 247 11.44 -29.66 -25.59
CA GLU A 247 10.66 -29.87 -26.79
C GLU A 247 11.14 -28.97 -27.94
N GLY A 248 11.79 -29.55 -28.93
CA GLY A 248 12.39 -28.80 -30.02
C GLY A 248 13.49 -27.86 -29.54
N GLU A 249 13.36 -26.60 -29.85
CA GLU A 249 14.29 -25.55 -29.39
C GLU A 249 13.94 -24.98 -28.01
N ARG A 250 12.78 -25.36 -27.45
CA ARG A 250 12.32 -24.94 -26.12
C ARG A 250 12.91 -25.87 -25.05
N THR A 251 13.77 -25.29 -24.24
CA THR A 251 14.43 -25.96 -23.11
C THR A 251 14.00 -25.36 -21.79
N ASP A 252 14.39 -25.96 -20.66
CA ASP A 252 14.12 -25.49 -19.31
C ASP A 252 12.63 -25.17 -19.07
N ARG A 253 11.77 -26.03 -19.63
CA ARG A 253 10.32 -25.83 -19.60
C ARG A 253 9.76 -26.04 -18.21
N LEU A 254 9.01 -25.08 -17.73
CA LEU A 254 8.40 -25.06 -16.39
C LEU A 254 6.90 -24.76 -16.50
N GLN A 255 6.08 -25.76 -16.15
CA GLN A 255 4.63 -25.59 -16.05
C GLN A 255 4.24 -25.07 -14.67
N VAL A 256 3.49 -24.00 -14.65
CA VAL A 256 2.86 -23.40 -13.45
C VAL A 256 1.36 -23.56 -13.57
N GLU A 257 0.77 -24.40 -12.73
CA GLU A 257 -0.67 -24.61 -12.70
C GLU A 257 -1.24 -24.25 -11.32
N ILE A 258 -2.23 -23.39 -11.31
CA ILE A 258 -2.99 -23.04 -10.11
C ILE A 258 -4.47 -23.20 -10.42
N THR A 259 -5.17 -24.01 -9.63
CA THR A 259 -6.60 -24.25 -9.82
C THR A 259 -7.36 -24.05 -8.53
N GLY A 260 -8.38 -23.18 -8.57
CA GLY A 260 -9.41 -23.08 -7.52
C GLY A 260 -8.93 -22.43 -6.22
N ILE A 261 -7.91 -21.57 -6.25
CA ILE A 261 -7.43 -20.87 -5.06
C ILE A 261 -8.40 -19.72 -4.69
N ASP A 262 -8.99 -19.82 -3.50
CA ASP A 262 -9.85 -18.81 -2.92
C ASP A 262 -9.01 -17.68 -2.33
N LEU A 263 -8.98 -16.54 -3.01
CA LEU A 263 -8.19 -15.38 -2.62
C LEU A 263 -8.60 -14.84 -1.25
N LYS A 264 -9.90 -14.87 -0.92
CA LYS A 264 -10.40 -14.40 0.38
C LYS A 264 -9.76 -15.15 1.53
N LYS A 265 -9.61 -16.47 1.42
CA LYS A 265 -8.97 -17.28 2.45
C LYS A 265 -7.49 -16.98 2.63
N LEU A 266 -6.82 -16.49 1.57
CA LEU A 266 -5.43 -16.08 1.64
C LEU A 266 -5.28 -14.68 2.25
N THR A 267 -6.15 -13.75 1.91
CA THR A 267 -6.09 -12.38 2.43
C THR A 267 -6.59 -12.28 3.88
N GLU A 268 -7.52 -13.13 4.30
CA GLU A 268 -7.95 -13.23 5.71
C GLU A 268 -6.85 -13.68 6.69
N ILE A 269 -5.75 -14.27 6.18
CA ILE A 269 -4.62 -14.71 7.02
C ILE A 269 -3.85 -13.51 7.57
N SER A 270 -3.80 -12.39 6.86
CA SER A 270 -3.04 -11.21 7.22
C SER A 270 -3.88 -9.94 7.10
N PRO A 271 -3.95 -9.14 8.16
CA PRO A 271 -4.65 -7.85 8.13
C PRO A 271 -3.92 -6.79 7.28
N PHE A 272 -2.68 -7.06 6.83
CA PHE A 272 -1.88 -6.17 5.98
C PHE A 272 -2.18 -6.31 4.49
N LEU A 273 -2.94 -7.35 4.11
CA LEU A 273 -3.35 -7.57 2.74
C LEU A 273 -4.69 -6.86 2.47
N PRO A 274 -4.89 -6.30 1.27
CA PRO A 274 -6.18 -5.74 0.88
C PRO A 274 -7.25 -6.84 0.89
N ASP A 275 -8.51 -6.47 1.06
CA ASP A 275 -9.63 -7.42 1.01
C ASP A 275 -9.84 -7.85 -0.46
N LEU A 276 -9.30 -9.03 -0.80
CA LEU A 276 -9.47 -9.65 -2.10
C LEU A 276 -10.35 -10.89 -1.96
N SER A 277 -11.32 -11.02 -2.84
CA SER A 277 -12.07 -12.27 -2.99
C SER A 277 -12.22 -12.65 -4.46
N GLY A 278 -12.33 -13.93 -4.72
CA GLY A 278 -12.38 -14.50 -6.06
C GLY A 278 -11.66 -15.84 -6.09
N ILE A 279 -11.80 -16.56 -7.19
CA ILE A 279 -11.17 -17.86 -7.39
C ILE A 279 -10.09 -17.72 -8.45
N LEU A 280 -8.83 -17.82 -8.03
CA LEU A 280 -7.66 -17.76 -8.91
C LEU A 280 -7.46 -19.10 -9.63
N HIS A 281 -7.18 -19.02 -10.92
CA HIS A 281 -6.67 -20.09 -11.74
C HIS A 281 -5.57 -19.56 -12.67
N THR A 282 -4.61 -20.41 -12.98
CA THR A 282 -3.45 -20.03 -13.80
C THR A 282 -2.95 -21.28 -14.49
N ASP A 283 -2.62 -21.15 -15.76
CA ASP A 283 -1.93 -22.16 -16.54
C ASP A 283 -0.88 -21.46 -17.40
N LEU A 284 0.39 -21.52 -16.95
CA LEU A 284 1.51 -20.84 -17.58
C LEU A 284 2.62 -21.84 -17.92
N LEU A 285 3.13 -21.76 -19.12
CA LEU A 285 4.36 -22.40 -19.55
C LEU A 285 5.48 -21.36 -19.62
N LEU A 286 6.50 -21.52 -18.80
CA LEU A 286 7.74 -20.77 -18.86
C LEU A 286 8.79 -21.63 -19.55
N TYR A 287 9.64 -21.04 -20.39
CA TYR A 287 10.64 -21.81 -21.14
C TYR A 287 11.81 -20.94 -21.59
N THR A 288 12.88 -21.59 -22.03
CA THR A 288 13.98 -20.95 -22.73
C THR A 288 13.90 -21.34 -24.20
N ASP A 289 13.84 -20.37 -25.12
CA ASP A 289 13.91 -20.59 -26.55
C ASP A 289 15.15 -19.87 -27.11
N ARG A 290 16.06 -20.61 -27.73
CA ARG A 290 17.32 -20.06 -28.29
C ARG A 290 18.09 -19.14 -27.31
N LYS A 291 18.14 -19.53 -26.04
CA LYS A 291 18.74 -18.81 -24.91
C LYS A 291 17.98 -17.55 -24.46
N THR A 292 16.76 -17.31 -24.94
CA THR A 292 15.88 -16.24 -24.49
C THR A 292 14.73 -16.78 -23.65
N PHE A 293 14.32 -16.04 -22.63
CA PHE A 293 13.18 -16.41 -21.80
C PHE A 293 11.87 -16.23 -22.58
N GLY A 294 10.97 -17.19 -22.46
CA GLY A 294 9.61 -17.15 -22.98
C GLY A 294 8.59 -17.52 -21.92
N ALA A 295 7.39 -16.99 -22.05
CA ALA A 295 6.24 -17.33 -21.21
C ALA A 295 4.96 -17.27 -22.04
N GLU A 296 4.09 -18.27 -21.89
CA GLU A 296 2.77 -18.28 -22.54
C GLU A 296 1.73 -18.91 -21.62
N GLY A 297 0.48 -18.47 -21.72
CA GLY A 297 -0.62 -19.06 -20.97
C GLY A 297 -1.67 -18.06 -20.51
N ASN A 298 -2.38 -18.45 -19.45
CA ASN A 298 -3.52 -17.68 -18.92
C ASN A 298 -3.45 -17.50 -17.42
N ILE A 299 -3.87 -16.31 -16.96
CA ILE A 299 -4.10 -15.99 -15.54
C ILE A 299 -5.54 -15.50 -15.42
N GLY A 300 -6.37 -16.18 -14.65
CA GLY A 300 -7.75 -15.81 -14.45
C GLY A 300 -8.17 -15.71 -12.98
N VAL A 301 -9.12 -14.83 -12.71
CA VAL A 301 -9.77 -14.72 -11.40
C VAL A 301 -11.27 -14.61 -11.59
N ASN A 302 -11.98 -15.67 -11.23
CA ASN A 302 -13.44 -15.67 -11.28
C ASN A 302 -14.03 -14.84 -10.14
N ASN A 303 -14.98 -13.96 -10.48
CA ASN A 303 -15.68 -13.11 -9.50
C ASN A 303 -14.74 -12.37 -8.57
N LEU A 304 -13.79 -11.61 -9.13
CA LEU A 304 -12.87 -10.79 -8.36
C LEU A 304 -13.60 -9.62 -7.70
N PHE A 305 -13.38 -9.45 -6.40
CA PHE A 305 -13.68 -8.24 -5.66
C PHE A 305 -12.40 -7.72 -5.02
N TYR A 306 -12.24 -6.42 -5.03
CA TYR A 306 -11.19 -5.68 -4.35
C TYR A 306 -11.83 -4.63 -3.43
N GLU A 307 -11.54 -4.68 -2.11
CA GLU A 307 -12.11 -3.75 -1.11
C GLU A 307 -13.64 -3.59 -1.25
N GLU A 308 -14.37 -4.71 -1.36
CA GLU A 308 -15.82 -4.82 -1.59
C GLU A 308 -16.31 -4.34 -2.98
N GLN A 309 -15.44 -3.74 -3.81
CA GLN A 309 -15.77 -3.35 -5.17
C GLN A 309 -15.70 -4.57 -6.11
N ARG A 310 -16.81 -4.86 -6.81
CA ARG A 310 -16.80 -5.90 -7.85
C ARG A 310 -15.90 -5.47 -9.02
N MET A 311 -14.94 -6.31 -9.37
CA MET A 311 -14.03 -6.11 -10.51
C MET A 311 -14.44 -6.97 -11.73
N GLY A 312 -15.27 -8.01 -11.52
CA GLY A 312 -15.70 -8.94 -12.55
C GLY A 312 -14.90 -10.24 -12.58
N THR A 313 -15.11 -11.03 -13.61
CA THR A 313 -14.26 -12.19 -13.92
C THR A 313 -13.15 -11.73 -14.86
N LEU A 314 -11.91 -11.78 -14.39
CA LEU A 314 -10.74 -11.37 -15.14
C LEU A 314 -10.06 -12.59 -15.77
N ASP A 315 -9.72 -12.48 -17.04
CA ASP A 315 -8.89 -13.42 -17.79
C ASP A 315 -7.82 -12.63 -18.53
N LEU A 316 -6.55 -12.97 -18.27
CA LEU A 316 -5.38 -12.42 -18.92
C LEU A 316 -4.70 -13.51 -19.71
N ASP A 317 -4.83 -13.47 -21.02
CA ASP A 317 -4.03 -14.27 -21.93
C ASP A 317 -2.71 -13.52 -22.18
N LEU A 318 -1.60 -14.24 -22.05
CA LEU A 318 -0.27 -13.64 -22.21
C LEU A 318 0.63 -14.50 -23.08
N GLN A 319 1.40 -13.82 -23.92
CA GLN A 319 2.53 -14.36 -24.66
C GLN A 319 3.70 -13.39 -24.53
N TYR A 320 4.82 -13.91 -24.07
CA TYR A 320 6.07 -13.18 -23.96
C TYR A 320 7.17 -14.04 -24.56
N ALA A 321 7.90 -13.52 -25.52
CA ALA A 321 8.96 -14.24 -26.17
C ALA A 321 10.17 -13.34 -26.44
N GLY A 322 11.36 -13.88 -26.27
CA GLY A 322 12.58 -13.25 -26.78
C GLY A 322 12.60 -13.32 -28.31
N LYS A 323 13.21 -12.33 -28.94
CA LYS A 323 13.49 -12.31 -30.37
C LYS A 323 14.92 -12.76 -30.66
N ASP A 324 15.39 -12.55 -31.88
CA ASP A 324 16.68 -12.99 -32.40
C ASP A 324 17.89 -12.57 -31.56
N HIS A 325 17.74 -11.53 -30.74
CA HIS A 325 18.75 -11.08 -29.78
C HIS A 325 18.28 -11.27 -28.35
N LEU A 326 19.18 -11.67 -27.45
CA LEU A 326 18.92 -11.93 -26.02
C LEU A 326 18.25 -10.76 -25.27
N THR A 327 18.28 -9.58 -25.85
CA THR A 327 17.79 -8.33 -25.25
C THR A 327 16.51 -7.80 -25.87
N ASP A 328 16.03 -8.43 -26.95
CA ASP A 328 14.82 -8.02 -27.65
C ASP A 328 13.66 -8.93 -27.25
N HIS A 329 12.54 -8.35 -26.86
CA HIS A 329 11.39 -9.05 -26.31
C HIS A 329 10.12 -8.65 -27.05
N ALA A 330 9.27 -9.62 -27.34
CA ALA A 330 7.92 -9.41 -27.85
C ALA A 330 6.90 -9.71 -26.78
N VAL A 331 5.84 -8.90 -26.71
CA VAL A 331 4.72 -9.09 -25.79
C VAL A 331 3.40 -9.05 -26.56
N ASP A 332 2.48 -9.91 -26.17
CA ASP A 332 1.09 -9.92 -26.58
C ASP A 332 0.23 -10.30 -25.37
N PHE A 333 -0.49 -9.32 -24.82
CA PHE A 333 -1.34 -9.48 -23.66
C PHE A 333 -2.77 -9.07 -24.01
N GLU A 334 -3.71 -9.94 -23.72
CA GLU A 334 -5.14 -9.66 -23.88
C GLU A 334 -5.86 -9.79 -22.54
N LEU A 335 -6.46 -8.71 -22.06
CA LEU A 335 -7.30 -8.69 -20.87
C LEU A 335 -8.78 -8.75 -21.25
N LYS A 336 -9.48 -9.76 -20.75
CA LYS A 336 -10.93 -9.89 -20.77
C LYS A 336 -11.51 -9.68 -19.37
N ILE A 337 -12.67 -9.04 -19.29
CA ILE A 337 -13.45 -8.90 -18.06
C ILE A 337 -14.87 -9.31 -18.38
N ASP A 338 -15.40 -10.26 -17.61
CA ASP A 338 -16.69 -10.90 -17.87
C ASP A 338 -16.79 -11.39 -19.32
N SER A 339 -15.72 -12.03 -19.82
CA SER A 339 -15.55 -12.57 -21.20
C SER A 339 -15.54 -11.52 -22.32
N ILE A 340 -15.50 -10.22 -21.98
CA ILE A 340 -15.43 -9.13 -22.96
C ILE A 340 -14.00 -8.62 -23.03
N ARG A 341 -13.43 -8.52 -24.23
CA ARG A 341 -12.09 -7.96 -24.47
C ARG A 341 -12.05 -6.49 -24.06
N ARG A 342 -11.20 -6.15 -23.11
CA ARG A 342 -11.14 -4.84 -22.49
C ARG A 342 -9.86 -4.06 -22.78
N ALA A 343 -8.73 -4.76 -22.87
CA ALA A 343 -7.45 -4.17 -23.23
C ALA A 343 -6.58 -5.18 -23.96
N VAL A 344 -5.75 -4.67 -24.85
CA VAL A 344 -4.72 -5.43 -25.54
C VAL A 344 -3.44 -4.64 -25.53
N VAL A 345 -2.33 -5.30 -25.24
CA VAL A 345 -0.99 -4.72 -25.28
C VAL A 345 -0.13 -5.57 -26.19
N GLN A 346 0.34 -5.00 -27.29
CA GLN A 346 1.18 -5.70 -28.26
C GLN A 346 2.41 -4.87 -28.59
N GLY A 347 3.53 -5.55 -28.83
CA GLY A 347 4.72 -4.87 -29.34
C GLY A 347 6.02 -5.49 -28.88
N THR A 348 7.05 -4.66 -28.83
CA THR A 348 8.42 -5.09 -28.54
C THR A 348 9.13 -4.09 -27.65
N PHE A 349 10.10 -4.57 -26.88
CA PHE A 349 11.03 -3.72 -26.16
C PHE A 349 12.41 -4.37 -26.11
N ALA A 350 13.43 -3.53 -26.03
CA ALA A 350 14.82 -3.95 -25.93
C ALA A 350 15.42 -3.53 -24.59
N THR A 351 16.25 -4.41 -24.00
CA THR A 351 16.86 -4.21 -22.67
C THR A 351 18.38 -4.20 -22.67
N SER A 352 19.04 -4.10 -23.85
CA SER A 352 20.50 -4.00 -23.91
C SER A 352 21.01 -2.67 -23.37
N GLU A 353 22.27 -2.63 -22.95
CA GLU A 353 22.90 -1.35 -22.51
C GLU A 353 22.95 -0.32 -23.62
N THR A 354 23.04 -0.74 -24.87
CA THR A 354 23.14 0.12 -26.07
C THR A 354 21.80 0.35 -26.76
N ASN A 355 20.82 -0.53 -26.56
CA ASN A 355 19.48 -0.43 -27.15
C ASN A 355 18.43 -0.68 -26.06
N ARG A 356 17.66 0.34 -25.73
CA ARG A 356 16.57 0.32 -24.76
C ARG A 356 15.25 0.80 -25.39
N GLU A 357 15.08 0.50 -26.67
CA GLU A 357 13.94 0.92 -27.45
C GLU A 357 12.65 0.19 -26.98
N VAL A 358 11.55 0.93 -26.93
CA VAL A 358 10.21 0.43 -26.65
C VAL A 358 9.25 0.80 -27.77
N MET A 359 8.49 -0.17 -28.25
CA MET A 359 7.42 -0.04 -29.23
C MET A 359 6.22 -0.87 -28.78
N LEU A 360 5.34 -0.29 -27.97
CA LEU A 360 4.12 -0.96 -27.52
C LEU A 360 2.89 -0.20 -28.01
N ASP A 361 1.91 -0.93 -28.48
CA ASP A 361 0.57 -0.46 -28.80
C ASP A 361 -0.41 -1.02 -27.76
N VAL A 362 -1.17 -0.12 -27.14
CA VAL A 362 -2.21 -0.46 -26.16
C VAL A 362 -3.54 -0.06 -26.75
N ASP A 363 -4.41 -1.02 -27.00
CA ASP A 363 -5.80 -0.81 -27.42
C ASP A 363 -6.75 -1.06 -26.26
N ILE A 364 -7.65 -0.11 -26.02
CA ILE A 364 -8.65 -0.16 -24.96
C ILE A 364 -10.05 -0.03 -25.61
N PRO A 365 -10.63 -1.13 -26.09
CA PRO A 365 -11.96 -1.09 -26.72
C PRO A 365 -13.05 -0.60 -25.77
N SER A 366 -12.97 -0.99 -24.49
CA SER A 366 -13.99 -0.67 -23.51
C SER A 366 -13.56 -1.12 -22.10
N LEU A 367 -12.97 -0.25 -21.30
CA LEU A 367 -12.60 -0.56 -19.91
C LEU A 367 -13.63 0.08 -18.95
N PRO A 368 -14.36 -0.70 -18.11
CA PRO A 368 -15.36 -0.14 -17.20
C PRO A 368 -14.75 0.78 -16.15
N LEU A 369 -15.29 2.00 -16.04
CA LEU A 369 -14.82 2.99 -15.06
C LEU A 369 -15.09 2.59 -13.61
N TYR A 370 -16.07 1.72 -13.35
CA TYR A 370 -16.35 1.26 -11.98
C TYR A 370 -15.15 0.56 -11.32
N MET A 371 -14.22 0.02 -12.11
CA MET A 371 -13.00 -0.59 -11.58
C MET A 371 -12.10 0.43 -10.87
N VAL A 372 -12.13 1.68 -11.32
CA VAL A 372 -11.36 2.76 -10.69
C VAL A 372 -11.91 3.12 -9.32
N ASN A 373 -13.20 2.86 -9.06
CA ASN A 373 -13.85 3.18 -7.78
C ASN A 373 -13.23 2.43 -6.59
N ALA A 374 -12.55 1.32 -6.82
CA ALA A 374 -11.81 0.61 -5.77
C ALA A 374 -10.63 1.42 -5.20
N PHE A 375 -10.12 2.38 -5.99
CA PHE A 375 -8.96 3.22 -5.65
C PHE A 375 -9.36 4.66 -5.30
N VAL A 376 -10.65 4.99 -5.40
CA VAL A 376 -11.21 6.30 -5.05
C VAL A 376 -11.88 6.20 -3.69
N PRO A 377 -11.66 7.14 -2.75
CA PRO A 377 -12.40 7.14 -1.48
C PRO A 377 -13.91 7.11 -1.71
N LYS A 378 -14.61 6.17 -1.06
CA LYS A 378 -16.05 5.91 -1.26
C LYS A 378 -16.92 7.15 -1.01
N ASP A 379 -16.47 8.04 -0.12
CA ASP A 379 -17.19 9.26 0.25
C ASP A 379 -16.93 10.44 -0.70
N LEU A 380 -15.98 10.29 -1.64
CA LEU A 380 -15.58 11.36 -2.54
C LEU A 380 -16.38 11.28 -3.85
N MET A 381 -16.23 10.19 -4.59
CA MET A 381 -16.76 10.09 -5.95
C MET A 381 -16.93 8.63 -6.39
N LYS A 382 -17.95 8.39 -7.24
CA LYS A 382 -18.12 7.14 -7.98
C LYS A 382 -18.12 7.42 -9.47
N LEU A 383 -17.40 6.61 -10.23
CA LEU A 383 -17.32 6.70 -11.69
C LEU A 383 -18.15 5.60 -12.33
N GLU A 384 -18.89 5.96 -13.38
CA GLU A 384 -19.67 5.05 -14.21
C GLU A 384 -19.35 5.26 -15.69
N GLY A 385 -19.64 4.26 -16.54
CA GLY A 385 -19.36 4.27 -17.96
C GLY A 385 -18.09 3.50 -18.31
N GLU A 386 -17.52 3.78 -19.47
CA GLU A 386 -16.38 3.06 -20.02
C GLU A 386 -15.29 4.03 -20.50
N LEU A 387 -14.03 3.67 -20.25
CA LEU A 387 -12.86 4.26 -20.88
C LEU A 387 -12.58 3.53 -22.19
N THR A 388 -12.35 4.28 -23.27
CA THR A 388 -11.98 3.75 -24.57
C THR A 388 -10.75 4.49 -25.09
N GLY A 389 -9.95 3.86 -25.96
CA GLY A 389 -8.84 4.56 -26.56
C GLY A 389 -7.75 3.66 -27.09
N ALA A 390 -6.72 4.29 -27.61
CA ALA A 390 -5.49 3.63 -28.02
C ALA A 390 -4.30 4.50 -27.64
N LEU A 391 -3.27 3.87 -27.12
CA LEU A 391 -2.03 4.52 -26.71
C LEU A 391 -0.85 3.81 -27.38
N GLN A 392 0.17 4.58 -27.70
CA GLN A 392 1.41 4.09 -28.27
C GLN A 392 2.57 4.54 -27.40
N PHE A 393 3.35 3.57 -26.94
CA PHE A 393 4.61 3.82 -26.26
C PHE A 393 5.73 3.65 -27.27
N ARG A 394 6.54 4.68 -27.46
CA ARG A 394 7.69 4.71 -28.36
C ARG A 394 8.88 5.32 -27.64
N GLY A 395 10.10 5.16 -28.19
CA GLY A 395 11.30 5.74 -27.61
C GLY A 395 12.08 4.75 -26.77
N THR A 396 12.49 5.10 -25.56
CA THR A 396 13.30 4.23 -24.71
C THR A 396 12.54 3.80 -23.46
N VAL A 397 12.90 2.66 -22.89
CA VAL A 397 12.29 2.14 -21.63
C VAL A 397 12.37 3.18 -20.50
N ASP A 398 13.45 3.96 -20.43
CA ASP A 398 13.64 5.00 -19.40
C ASP A 398 12.84 6.27 -19.67
N ARG A 399 12.56 6.57 -20.92
CA ARG A 399 11.83 7.76 -21.35
C ARG A 399 10.91 7.42 -22.53
N PRO A 400 9.82 6.72 -22.27
CA PRO A 400 8.87 6.40 -23.33
C PRO A 400 8.09 7.65 -23.74
N ASP A 401 8.00 7.88 -25.05
CA ASP A 401 7.05 8.83 -25.64
C ASP A 401 5.67 8.16 -25.67
N LEU A 402 4.73 8.69 -24.93
CA LEU A 402 3.37 8.20 -24.87
C LEU A 402 2.47 9.09 -25.73
N ASN A 403 1.88 8.51 -26.77
CA ASN A 403 0.99 9.20 -27.70
C ASN A 403 -0.32 8.44 -27.89
N GLY A 404 -1.38 9.14 -28.31
CA GLY A 404 -2.65 8.51 -28.61
C GLY A 404 -3.85 9.31 -28.19
N GLY A 405 -4.90 8.63 -27.74
CA GLY A 405 -6.10 9.31 -27.27
C GLY A 405 -7.02 8.41 -26.45
N LEU A 406 -7.64 9.02 -25.45
CA LEU A 406 -8.57 8.42 -24.53
C LEU A 406 -9.94 9.08 -24.67
N GLY A 407 -11.02 8.34 -24.51
CA GLY A 407 -12.38 8.84 -24.53
C GLY A 407 -13.26 8.14 -23.51
N PHE A 408 -14.37 8.77 -23.18
CA PHE A 408 -15.35 8.20 -22.26
C PHE A 408 -16.64 7.91 -22.99
N ARG A 409 -17.17 6.71 -22.82
CA ARG A 409 -18.48 6.31 -23.33
C ARG A 409 -19.46 6.23 -22.16
N ASN A 410 -20.55 7.03 -22.23
CA ASN A 410 -21.54 7.14 -21.15
C ASN A 410 -20.89 7.45 -19.77
N GLY A 411 -19.78 8.20 -19.80
CA GLY A 411 -19.02 8.53 -18.58
C GLY A 411 -19.81 9.43 -17.66
N LYS A 412 -19.85 9.09 -16.37
CA LYS A 412 -20.46 9.89 -15.31
C LYS A 412 -19.58 9.86 -14.07
N ALA A 413 -19.58 11.00 -13.37
CA ALA A 413 -18.95 11.15 -12.06
C ALA A 413 -20.03 11.54 -11.04
N ASP A 414 -20.35 10.63 -10.14
CA ASP A 414 -21.28 10.88 -9.02
C ASP A 414 -20.46 11.35 -7.82
N VAL A 415 -20.54 12.64 -7.50
CA VAL A 415 -19.82 13.26 -6.38
C VAL A 415 -20.66 13.11 -5.12
N VAL A 416 -20.28 12.14 -4.27
CA VAL A 416 -21.08 11.69 -3.12
C VAL A 416 -21.38 12.85 -2.14
N MET A 417 -20.40 13.70 -1.84
CA MET A 417 -20.57 14.84 -0.94
C MET A 417 -21.61 15.86 -1.46
N LEU A 418 -21.74 15.98 -2.77
CA LEU A 418 -22.69 16.91 -3.41
C LEU A 418 -24.01 16.21 -3.76
N GLY A 419 -24.05 14.87 -3.70
CA GLY A 419 -25.18 14.04 -4.13
C GLY A 419 -25.57 14.30 -5.59
N THR A 420 -24.64 14.74 -6.42
CA THR A 420 -24.90 15.19 -7.80
C THR A 420 -24.02 14.42 -8.76
N THR A 421 -24.64 13.96 -9.84
CA THR A 421 -23.98 13.22 -10.92
C THR A 421 -23.69 14.15 -12.09
N PHE A 422 -22.44 14.21 -12.52
CA PHE A 422 -21.97 14.98 -13.66
C PHE A 422 -21.65 14.07 -14.84
N GLY A 423 -22.05 14.46 -16.05
CA GLY A 423 -21.68 13.79 -17.28
C GLY A 423 -20.24 14.13 -17.67
N LEU A 424 -19.51 13.15 -18.21
CA LEU A 424 -18.20 13.36 -18.81
C LEU A 424 -18.36 13.62 -20.31
N ASP A 425 -17.57 14.55 -20.84
CA ASP A 425 -17.56 14.82 -22.29
C ASP A 425 -17.18 13.56 -23.08
N THR A 426 -17.80 13.39 -24.24
CA THR A 426 -17.45 12.32 -25.18
C THR A 426 -16.29 12.70 -26.11
N THR A 427 -15.82 13.96 -26.04
CA THR A 427 -14.64 14.43 -26.77
C THR A 427 -13.41 13.64 -26.36
N ARG A 428 -12.65 13.17 -27.35
CA ARG A 428 -11.43 12.41 -27.11
C ARG A 428 -10.33 13.31 -26.53
N LEU A 429 -9.79 12.91 -25.39
CA LEU A 429 -8.58 13.51 -24.83
C LEU A 429 -7.36 13.06 -25.63
N ILE A 430 -6.56 14.01 -26.08
CA ILE A 430 -5.33 13.73 -26.80
C ILE A 430 -4.21 13.46 -25.80
N VAL A 431 -3.48 12.40 -26.01
CA VAL A 431 -2.24 12.12 -25.32
C VAL A 431 -1.10 12.42 -26.30
N ASP A 432 -0.25 13.36 -25.95
CA ASP A 432 0.84 13.85 -26.80
C ASP A 432 2.11 14.00 -25.97
N ASN A 433 3.13 13.23 -26.33
CA ASN A 433 4.44 13.23 -25.68
C ASN A 433 4.34 13.11 -24.15
N GLY A 434 3.61 12.11 -23.68
CA GLY A 434 3.39 11.84 -22.26
C GLY A 434 2.47 12.81 -21.52
N LYS A 435 1.73 13.66 -22.24
CA LYS A 435 0.79 14.61 -21.67
C LYS A 435 -0.64 14.33 -22.11
N ILE A 436 -1.56 14.21 -21.16
CA ILE A 436 -3.00 14.22 -21.43
C ILE A 436 -3.43 15.68 -21.56
N LEU A 437 -3.90 16.07 -22.74
CA LEU A 437 -4.28 17.44 -23.06
C LEU A 437 -5.78 17.65 -22.90
N PHE A 438 -6.15 18.60 -22.05
CA PHE A 438 -7.51 19.09 -21.90
C PHE A 438 -7.66 20.37 -22.75
N ARG A 439 -8.44 20.28 -23.83
CA ARG A 439 -8.74 21.40 -24.73
C ARG A 439 -10.24 21.63 -24.70
N GLN A 440 -10.70 22.50 -23.79
CA GLN A 440 -12.12 22.77 -23.56
C GLN A 440 -12.92 21.50 -23.24
N TYR A 441 -12.30 20.59 -22.47
CA TYR A 441 -12.98 19.37 -22.02
C TYR A 441 -14.06 19.73 -21.00
N ARG A 442 -15.24 19.11 -21.09
CA ARG A 442 -16.41 19.52 -20.31
C ARG A 442 -16.88 18.45 -19.33
N PHE A 443 -17.21 18.90 -18.14
CA PHE A 443 -18.09 18.21 -17.23
C PHE A 443 -19.48 18.84 -17.34
N ILE A 444 -20.52 18.03 -17.46
CA ILE A 444 -21.88 18.47 -17.78
C ILE A 444 -22.74 18.32 -16.52
N ALA A 445 -23.28 19.42 -16.02
CA ALA A 445 -24.17 19.42 -14.88
C ALA A 445 -25.60 18.96 -15.24
N PRO A 446 -26.47 18.62 -14.24
CA PRO A 446 -27.87 18.26 -14.49
C PRO A 446 -28.68 19.32 -15.25
N ASN A 447 -28.39 20.59 -15.05
CA ASN A 447 -29.00 21.71 -15.78
C ASN A 447 -28.40 21.95 -17.17
N LYS A 448 -27.52 21.05 -17.65
CA LYS A 448 -26.78 21.11 -18.92
C LYS A 448 -25.79 22.27 -19.04
N SER A 449 -25.44 22.92 -17.92
CA SER A 449 -24.31 23.86 -17.91
C SER A 449 -22.98 23.09 -17.88
N ASP A 450 -21.97 23.72 -18.44
CA ASP A 450 -20.65 23.11 -18.59
C ASP A 450 -19.64 23.68 -17.58
N MET A 451 -18.82 22.78 -17.04
CA MET A 451 -17.56 23.13 -16.40
C MET A 451 -16.43 22.75 -17.35
N VAL A 452 -15.66 23.73 -17.80
CA VAL A 452 -14.67 23.60 -18.87
C VAL A 452 -13.27 23.51 -18.28
N LEU A 453 -12.55 22.48 -18.69
CA LEU A 453 -11.16 22.22 -18.29
C LEU A 453 -10.21 22.52 -19.46
N ASN A 454 -9.14 23.27 -19.17
CA ASN A 454 -8.05 23.51 -20.12
C ASN A 454 -6.71 23.31 -19.41
N GLY A 455 -5.76 22.67 -20.10
CA GLY A 455 -4.43 22.41 -19.54
C GLY A 455 -3.94 21.01 -19.83
N ALA A 456 -3.08 20.49 -18.98
CA ALA A 456 -2.49 19.19 -19.18
C ALA A 456 -2.18 18.45 -17.88
N ILE A 457 -2.21 17.12 -17.95
CA ILE A 457 -1.59 16.21 -16.98
C ILE A 457 -0.37 15.61 -17.64
N THR A 458 0.82 15.80 -17.06
CA THR A 458 2.07 15.20 -17.50
C THR A 458 2.24 13.87 -16.78
N LEU A 459 2.28 12.78 -17.53
CA LEU A 459 2.40 11.41 -17.02
C LEU A 459 3.85 10.92 -16.99
N THR A 460 4.67 11.35 -17.95
CA THR A 460 6.05 10.87 -18.08
C THR A 460 7.08 11.94 -17.72
N PRO A 461 8.12 11.58 -16.95
CA PRO A 461 8.35 10.27 -16.36
C PRO A 461 7.36 9.96 -15.23
N PHE A 462 6.95 8.71 -15.09
CA PHE A 462 5.88 8.27 -14.17
C PHE A 462 6.19 8.52 -12.68
N ASP A 463 7.45 8.71 -12.32
CA ASP A 463 7.88 9.05 -10.95
C ASP A 463 7.68 10.55 -10.62
N ARG A 464 7.39 11.39 -11.62
CA ARG A 464 7.26 12.85 -11.50
C ARG A 464 6.02 13.39 -12.18
N MET A 465 4.92 12.67 -12.09
CA MET A 465 3.64 13.14 -12.64
C MET A 465 3.22 14.47 -12.03
N ASN A 466 2.76 15.38 -12.88
CA ASN A 466 2.23 16.67 -12.45
C ASN A 466 1.02 17.08 -13.30
N MET A 467 0.27 18.06 -12.81
CA MET A 467 -0.83 18.66 -13.55
C MET A 467 -0.78 20.18 -13.51
N ASP A 468 -1.36 20.77 -14.54
CA ASP A 468 -1.66 22.20 -14.63
C ASP A 468 -2.95 22.36 -15.43
N ILE A 469 -4.05 22.53 -14.73
CA ILE A 469 -5.39 22.57 -15.30
C ILE A 469 -6.13 23.82 -14.78
N SER A 470 -6.62 24.65 -15.69
CA SER A 470 -7.60 25.68 -15.39
C SER A 470 -9.01 25.14 -15.54
N VAL A 471 -9.88 25.50 -14.60
CA VAL A 471 -11.28 25.06 -14.53
C VAL A 471 -12.17 26.29 -14.48
N LYS A 472 -13.08 26.42 -15.46
CA LYS A 472 -14.04 27.51 -15.51
C LYS A 472 -15.46 26.99 -15.65
N ALA A 473 -16.39 27.57 -14.90
CA ALA A 473 -17.79 27.24 -15.01
C ALA A 473 -18.67 28.49 -14.83
N GLY A 474 -19.73 28.60 -15.62
CA GLY A 474 -20.73 29.63 -15.51
C GLY A 474 -22.10 29.03 -15.22
N ASN A 475 -22.76 29.52 -14.17
CA ASN A 475 -24.09 29.05 -13.80
C ASN A 475 -24.20 27.52 -13.64
N PHE A 476 -23.15 26.92 -13.12
CA PHE A 476 -23.01 25.48 -13.00
C PHE A 476 -23.82 24.95 -11.81
N GLU A 477 -24.72 24.00 -12.08
CA GLU A 477 -25.53 23.37 -11.03
C GLU A 477 -24.68 22.31 -10.30
N VAL A 478 -24.06 22.74 -9.19
CA VAL A 478 -23.16 21.92 -8.41
C VAL A 478 -23.89 20.99 -7.43
N VAL A 479 -25.09 21.37 -6.99
CA VAL A 479 -26.00 20.54 -6.18
C VAL A 479 -27.36 20.50 -6.84
N ASN A 480 -27.93 19.30 -7.01
CA ASN A 480 -29.32 19.08 -7.45
C ASN A 480 -29.83 17.77 -6.84
N VAL A 481 -30.19 17.84 -5.57
CA VAL A 481 -30.58 16.69 -4.77
C VAL A 481 -31.99 16.88 -4.24
N LYS A 482 -32.85 15.88 -4.45
CA LYS A 482 -34.17 15.83 -3.82
C LYS A 482 -34.00 15.36 -2.35
N LYS A 483 -34.86 15.90 -1.46
CA LYS A 483 -34.88 15.42 -0.06
C LYS A 483 -35.09 13.91 -0.02
N ASN A 484 -34.20 13.22 0.64
CA ASN A 484 -34.32 11.80 0.95
C ASN A 484 -33.75 11.50 2.36
N PRO A 485 -34.15 10.39 3.00
CA PRO A 485 -33.72 10.09 4.37
C PRO A 485 -32.20 9.94 4.56
N THR A 486 -31.44 9.76 3.49
CA THR A 486 -29.97 9.57 3.54
C THR A 486 -29.17 10.81 3.14
N SER A 487 -29.79 11.84 2.54
CA SER A 487 -29.10 13.06 2.11
C SER A 487 -28.77 13.97 3.29
N LEU A 488 -27.51 14.35 3.42
CA LEU A 488 -27.07 15.40 4.34
C LEU A 488 -27.30 16.80 3.74
N ILE A 489 -27.20 16.90 2.42
CA ILE A 489 -27.44 18.15 1.68
C ILE A 489 -28.47 17.85 0.61
N TYR A 490 -29.49 18.70 0.48
CA TYR A 490 -30.45 18.64 -0.59
C TYR A 490 -30.88 20.05 -1.02
N GLY A 491 -31.53 20.16 -2.17
CA GLY A 491 -31.89 21.43 -2.82
C GLY A 491 -31.08 21.65 -4.08
N LYS A 492 -30.85 22.90 -4.41
CA LYS A 492 -30.11 23.31 -5.61
C LYS A 492 -29.09 24.37 -5.30
N ALA A 493 -27.85 24.19 -5.78
CA ALA A 493 -26.80 25.19 -5.70
C ALA A 493 -26.20 25.46 -7.08
N TYR A 494 -25.97 26.72 -7.36
CA TYR A 494 -25.42 27.21 -8.62
C TYR A 494 -24.21 28.08 -8.36
N ILE A 495 -23.13 27.82 -9.11
CA ILE A 495 -21.87 28.55 -8.94
C ILE A 495 -21.32 29.07 -10.27
N ASN A 496 -20.58 30.18 -10.19
CA ASN A 496 -19.52 30.48 -11.15
C ASN A 496 -18.18 30.08 -10.51
N LEU A 497 -17.32 29.46 -11.31
CA LEU A 497 -16.03 28.96 -10.85
C LEU A 497 -14.95 29.44 -11.80
N ASP A 498 -13.85 29.95 -11.26
CA ASP A 498 -12.60 30.16 -11.98
C ASP A 498 -11.47 29.69 -11.07
N SER A 499 -10.87 28.56 -11.38
CA SER A 499 -9.86 27.95 -10.53
C SER A 499 -8.73 27.31 -11.34
N ARG A 500 -7.60 27.06 -10.67
CA ARG A 500 -6.45 26.37 -11.21
C ARG A 500 -5.98 25.28 -10.26
N LEU A 501 -5.75 24.11 -10.81
CA LEU A 501 -5.15 22.96 -10.15
C LEU A 501 -3.75 22.82 -10.71
N ALA A 502 -2.72 22.94 -9.87
CA ALA A 502 -1.34 22.89 -10.33
C ALA A 502 -0.43 22.19 -9.30
N GLY A 503 0.58 21.49 -9.79
CA GLY A 503 1.60 20.86 -8.97
C GLY A 503 1.79 19.38 -9.25
N ALA A 504 2.74 18.78 -8.53
CA ALA A 504 2.95 17.34 -8.56
C ALA A 504 1.78 16.62 -7.85
N PHE A 505 1.47 15.38 -8.26
CA PHE A 505 0.44 14.57 -7.58
C PHE A 505 0.73 14.36 -6.09
N SER A 506 2.00 14.41 -5.69
CA SER A 506 2.43 14.37 -4.29
C SER A 506 2.31 15.71 -3.55
N ASN A 507 2.08 16.83 -4.25
CA ASN A 507 1.97 18.17 -3.70
C ASN A 507 1.12 19.06 -4.60
N LEU A 508 -0.19 18.83 -4.58
CA LEU A 508 -1.16 19.51 -5.41
C LEU A 508 -1.66 20.78 -4.76
N SER A 509 -1.77 21.87 -5.51
CA SER A 509 -2.39 23.12 -5.08
C SER A 509 -3.62 23.45 -5.91
N VAL A 510 -4.69 23.88 -5.24
CA VAL A 510 -5.92 24.39 -5.84
C VAL A 510 -6.13 25.82 -5.40
N SER A 511 -6.31 26.73 -6.35
CA SER A 511 -6.58 28.13 -6.05
C SER A 511 -7.60 28.71 -7.01
N GLY A 512 -8.37 29.71 -6.58
CA GLY A 512 -9.34 30.37 -7.44
C GLY A 512 -10.48 31.04 -6.70
N ASN A 513 -11.57 31.30 -7.46
CA ASN A 513 -12.75 32.00 -7.00
C ASN A 513 -14.00 31.16 -7.26
N ILE A 514 -14.90 31.13 -6.29
CA ILE A 514 -16.24 30.54 -6.39
C ILE A 514 -17.25 31.65 -6.09
N ASN A 515 -18.19 31.90 -7.00
CA ASN A 515 -19.34 32.74 -6.74
C ASN A 515 -20.58 31.87 -6.57
N LEU A 516 -21.16 31.85 -5.37
CA LEU A 516 -22.41 31.18 -5.08
C LEU A 516 -23.58 32.11 -5.49
N LEU A 517 -24.36 31.66 -6.47
CA LEU A 517 -25.34 32.50 -7.15
C LEU A 517 -26.64 32.64 -6.34
N ASN A 518 -27.29 33.78 -6.45
CA ASN A 518 -28.50 34.16 -5.70
C ASN A 518 -29.67 33.16 -5.76
N ARG A 519 -29.80 32.39 -6.83
CA ARG A 519 -30.83 31.35 -6.96
C ARG A 519 -30.50 30.04 -6.21
N THR A 520 -29.41 30.02 -5.45
CA THR A 520 -29.07 28.86 -4.63
C THR A 520 -30.00 28.77 -3.42
N ASN A 521 -30.58 27.59 -3.26
CA ASN A 521 -31.41 27.23 -2.11
C ASN A 521 -31.08 25.77 -1.74
N ILE A 522 -30.37 25.62 -0.63
CA ILE A 522 -29.92 24.33 -0.12
C ILE A 522 -30.36 24.14 1.32
N THR A 523 -30.61 22.89 1.67
CA THR A 523 -30.86 22.47 3.05
C THR A 523 -29.75 21.53 3.49
N TYR A 524 -29.18 21.80 4.64
CA TYR A 524 -28.23 20.95 5.32
C TYR A 524 -28.88 20.33 6.55
N THR A 525 -28.88 19.01 6.67
CA THR A 525 -29.46 18.28 7.79
C THR A 525 -28.37 17.91 8.79
N LEU A 526 -28.42 18.49 9.99
CA LEU A 526 -27.61 18.08 11.14
C LEU A 526 -28.21 16.80 11.70
N ARG A 527 -27.63 15.64 11.38
CA ARG A 527 -28.05 14.39 12.02
C ARG A 527 -27.46 14.29 13.42
N SER A 528 -28.33 14.26 14.42
CA SER A 528 -27.95 13.74 15.72
C SER A 528 -27.68 12.24 15.60
N SER A 529 -26.43 11.80 15.56
CA SER A 529 -26.11 10.41 15.87
C SER A 529 -26.78 10.04 17.19
N GLY A 530 -27.53 8.91 17.22
CA GLY A 530 -28.25 8.42 18.42
C GLY A 530 -27.38 8.38 19.67
N PRO A 531 -27.89 7.95 20.83
CA PRO A 531 -27.45 8.36 22.17
C PRO A 531 -26.04 7.88 22.58
N GLU A 532 -25.06 8.16 21.79
CA GLU A 532 -23.69 8.35 22.26
C GLU A 532 -23.49 9.86 22.37
N LEU A 533 -23.77 10.38 23.56
CA LEU A 533 -23.40 11.70 24.02
C LEU A 533 -21.86 11.82 24.06
N VAL A 534 -21.24 11.78 22.92
CA VAL A 534 -19.93 12.39 22.69
C VAL A 534 -20.22 13.73 22.04
N ASP A 535 -19.96 14.76 22.80
CA ASP A 535 -20.13 16.16 22.42
C ASP A 535 -19.37 16.46 21.12
N ARG A 536 -20.02 16.20 19.96
CA ARG A 536 -19.51 16.53 18.62
C ARG A 536 -19.88 17.96 18.19
N SER A 537 -20.61 18.70 19.02
CA SER A 537 -20.92 20.11 18.75
C SER A 537 -19.69 21.02 18.88
N ALA A 538 -18.60 20.52 19.47
CA ALA A 538 -17.34 21.25 19.59
C ALA A 538 -16.53 21.31 18.28
N ASP A 539 -16.80 20.45 17.28
CA ASP A 539 -15.94 20.34 16.08
C ASP A 539 -16.46 21.06 14.84
N LEU A 540 -17.70 21.54 14.82
CA LEU A 540 -18.30 22.11 13.61
C LEU A 540 -18.09 23.61 13.43
N VAL A 541 -17.95 24.40 14.49
CA VAL A 541 -17.51 25.81 14.41
C VAL A 541 -16.80 26.17 15.71
N ARG A 542 -15.50 26.26 15.72
CA ARG A 542 -14.73 26.78 16.83
C ARG A 542 -14.50 28.28 16.61
N PHE A 543 -15.24 29.11 17.31
CA PHE A 543 -14.89 30.53 17.45
C PHE A 543 -13.65 30.60 18.35
N VAL A 544 -12.48 30.78 17.76
CA VAL A 544 -11.23 30.91 18.52
C VAL A 544 -11.15 32.36 19.03
N SER A 545 -11.28 32.55 20.33
CA SER A 545 -10.86 33.80 20.98
C SER A 545 -9.33 33.81 21.01
N PHE A 546 -8.73 34.91 20.55
CA PHE A 546 -7.27 35.08 20.40
C PHE A 546 -6.44 35.06 21.70
N ARG A 547 -6.90 34.41 22.77
CA ARG A 547 -6.23 34.44 24.08
C ARG A 547 -5.92 33.09 24.74
N ASP A 548 -6.16 31.93 24.09
CA ASP A 548 -5.89 30.65 24.73
C ASP A 548 -4.94 29.76 23.90
N THR A 549 -3.69 29.66 24.38
CA THR A 549 -2.61 28.85 23.77
C THR A 549 -2.34 27.53 24.52
N THR A 550 -3.38 26.84 24.98
CA THR A 550 -3.20 25.48 25.55
C THR A 550 -4.09 24.49 24.81
N LEU A 551 -3.49 23.84 23.82
CA LEU A 551 -4.11 22.72 23.08
C LEU A 551 -3.96 21.44 23.89
N ASN A 552 -5.07 20.92 24.42
CA ASN A 552 -5.18 19.53 24.81
C ASN A 552 -5.55 18.70 23.58
N GLU A 553 -4.57 17.98 23.06
CA GLU A 553 -4.75 16.98 21.98
C GLU A 553 -5.56 15.80 22.51
N ARG A 554 -6.81 15.66 22.06
CA ARG A 554 -7.51 14.37 22.04
C ARG A 554 -7.45 13.84 20.62
N ASP A 555 -6.75 12.73 20.45
CA ASP A 555 -6.64 11.98 19.20
C ASP A 555 -8.00 11.42 18.76
N ASP A 556 -8.62 12.06 17.78
CA ASP A 556 -9.69 11.44 16.99
C ASP A 556 -9.09 10.76 15.77
N LEU A 557 -9.01 9.42 15.84
CA LEU A 557 -8.55 8.53 14.77
C LEU A 557 -9.72 8.18 13.82
N THR A 558 -10.25 9.16 13.11
CA THR A 558 -11.14 8.88 11.98
C THR A 558 -10.44 9.32 10.69
N ASN A 559 -10.18 8.33 9.83
CA ASN A 559 -9.81 8.45 8.41
C ASN A 559 -9.29 9.83 7.96
N ARG A 560 -8.08 10.19 8.37
CA ARG A 560 -7.38 11.30 7.73
C ARG A 560 -6.88 10.78 6.38
N VAL A 561 -7.57 11.16 5.30
CA VAL A 561 -6.92 11.30 4.00
C VAL A 561 -5.58 11.98 4.29
N ASN A 562 -4.50 11.41 3.78
CA ASN A 562 -3.16 11.95 4.01
C ASN A 562 -3.07 13.33 3.35
N THR A 563 -3.54 14.38 4.04
CA THR A 563 -3.61 15.77 3.58
C THR A 563 -2.27 16.47 3.61
N SER A 564 -1.20 15.74 3.94
CA SER A 564 0.16 16.29 4.07
C SER A 564 0.76 16.83 2.76
N SER A 565 0.03 16.72 1.64
CA SER A 565 0.50 17.12 0.32
C SER A 565 -0.50 17.95 -0.50
N PHE A 566 -1.61 18.43 0.12
CA PHE A 566 -2.63 19.20 -0.58
C PHE A 566 -2.77 20.59 0.00
N ALA A 567 -2.71 21.61 -0.87
CA ALA A 567 -2.95 23.01 -0.51
C ALA A 567 -4.18 23.54 -1.25
N LEU A 568 -5.09 24.21 -0.53
CA LEU A 568 -6.29 24.84 -1.07
C LEU A 568 -6.35 26.30 -0.68
N LYS A 569 -6.67 27.17 -1.63
CA LYS A 569 -6.99 28.58 -1.36
C LYS A 569 -8.07 29.06 -2.30
N MET A 570 -9.30 29.15 -1.83
CA MET A 570 -10.45 29.59 -2.61
C MET A 570 -11.08 30.83 -1.99
N LEU A 571 -11.33 31.84 -2.81
CA LEU A 571 -12.19 32.96 -2.46
C LEU A 571 -13.63 32.59 -2.81
N ILE A 572 -14.51 32.64 -1.83
CA ILE A 572 -15.94 32.33 -1.98
C ILE A 572 -16.72 33.62 -1.84
N GLU A 573 -17.37 34.03 -2.91
CA GLU A 573 -18.33 35.13 -2.93
C GLU A 573 -19.75 34.56 -2.87
N ILE A 574 -20.54 34.99 -1.91
CA ILE A 574 -21.90 34.50 -1.68
C ILE A 574 -22.88 35.63 -2.02
N GLY A 575 -23.80 35.36 -2.93
CA GLY A 575 -24.82 36.33 -3.34
C GLY A 575 -25.85 36.60 -2.23
N ASP A 576 -26.35 37.83 -2.14
CA ASP A 576 -27.21 38.30 -1.03
C ASP A 576 -28.56 37.54 -0.90
N GLN A 577 -29.01 36.87 -1.93
CA GLN A 577 -30.26 36.08 -1.93
C GLN A 577 -30.01 34.56 -1.80
N VAL A 578 -28.78 34.15 -1.55
CA VAL A 578 -28.49 32.75 -1.27
C VAL A 578 -29.19 32.35 0.03
N THR A 579 -29.95 31.24 -0.06
CA THR A 579 -30.69 30.68 1.07
C THR A 579 -30.08 29.36 1.50
N VAL A 580 -29.71 29.27 2.76
CA VAL A 580 -29.27 28.05 3.40
C VAL A 580 -30.21 27.70 4.54
N ASN A 581 -30.89 26.59 4.45
CA ASN A 581 -31.72 26.04 5.51
C ASN A 581 -30.93 24.98 6.27
N VAL A 582 -30.86 25.09 7.59
CA VAL A 582 -30.19 24.09 8.46
C VAL A 582 -31.26 23.39 9.28
N GLU A 583 -31.52 22.11 8.97
CA GLU A 583 -32.37 21.25 9.78
C GLU A 583 -31.59 20.75 11.00
N LEU A 584 -32.06 21.13 12.19
CA LEU A 584 -31.45 20.79 13.47
C LEU A 584 -32.00 19.49 14.08
N SER A 585 -33.08 18.96 13.50
CA SER A 585 -33.72 17.71 13.92
C SER A 585 -34.02 16.82 12.72
N ASP A 586 -33.97 15.50 12.92
CA ASP A 586 -34.19 14.50 11.86
C ASP A 586 -35.59 14.54 11.25
N ASP A 587 -36.59 15.03 12.00
CA ASP A 587 -37.98 15.19 11.56
C ASP A 587 -38.23 16.52 10.83
N GLY A 588 -37.21 17.40 10.75
CA GLY A 588 -37.32 18.74 10.12
C GLY A 588 -38.17 19.74 10.89
N SER A 589 -38.60 19.41 12.12
CA SER A 589 -39.43 20.31 12.93
C SER A 589 -38.66 21.53 13.43
N ASN A 590 -37.35 21.39 13.63
CA ASN A 590 -36.47 22.47 14.05
C ASN A 590 -35.51 22.82 12.90
N ASN A 591 -35.65 24.03 12.37
CA ASN A 591 -34.77 24.52 11.32
C ASN A 591 -34.40 25.99 11.51
N ILE A 592 -33.28 26.37 10.92
CA ILE A 592 -32.84 27.77 10.82
C ILE A 592 -32.69 28.07 9.33
N VAL A 593 -33.36 29.11 8.87
CA VAL A 593 -33.20 29.63 7.51
C VAL A 593 -32.28 30.84 7.56
N ILE A 594 -31.18 30.75 6.81
CA ILE A 594 -30.17 31.80 6.72
C ILE A 594 -30.20 32.33 5.28
N GLN A 595 -30.48 33.62 5.13
CA GLN A 595 -30.33 34.34 3.88
C GLN A 595 -29.32 35.47 4.04
N GLY A 596 -28.42 35.62 3.06
CA GLY A 596 -27.41 36.65 3.11
C GLY A 596 -26.27 36.42 2.15
N GLY A 597 -25.32 37.34 2.16
CA GLY A 597 -24.16 37.28 1.27
C GLY A 597 -22.87 37.68 1.97
N GLY A 598 -21.76 37.53 1.27
CA GLY A 598 -20.46 37.89 1.80
C GLY A 598 -19.27 37.28 1.07
N ASN A 599 -18.10 37.60 1.59
CA ASN A 599 -16.84 37.09 1.03
C ASN A 599 -16.10 36.28 2.08
N LEU A 600 -15.83 35.02 1.76
CA LEU A 600 -15.12 34.08 2.61
C LEU A 600 -13.85 33.57 1.90
N VAL A 601 -12.83 33.28 2.66
CA VAL A 601 -11.62 32.60 2.19
C VAL A 601 -11.58 31.21 2.81
N LEU A 602 -11.65 30.19 1.97
CA LEU A 602 -11.44 28.80 2.35
C LEU A 602 -9.99 28.46 2.07
N ALA A 603 -9.23 28.10 3.09
CA ALA A 603 -7.85 27.70 2.95
C ALA A 603 -7.59 26.38 3.67
N MET A 604 -6.73 25.53 3.08
CA MET A 604 -6.24 24.33 3.69
C MET A 604 -4.75 24.19 3.41
N SER A 605 -3.99 23.88 4.44
CA SER A 605 -2.58 23.55 4.32
C SER A 605 -2.22 22.37 5.24
N PRO A 606 -1.12 21.66 4.95
CA PRO A 606 -0.66 20.56 5.81
C PRO A 606 -0.42 20.96 7.27
N GLU A 607 -0.03 22.22 7.51
CA GLU A 607 0.31 22.73 8.83
C GLU A 607 -0.90 23.23 9.62
N ASN A 608 -1.89 23.86 8.95
CA ASN A 608 -2.97 24.59 9.60
C ASN A 608 -4.35 23.91 9.46
N GLY A 609 -4.43 22.78 8.72
CA GLY A 609 -5.71 22.14 8.43
C GLY A 609 -6.64 23.02 7.57
N LEU A 610 -7.94 22.75 7.63
CA LEU A 610 -8.98 23.51 6.91
C LEU A 610 -9.39 24.74 7.73
N THR A 611 -9.34 25.91 7.11
CA THR A 611 -9.75 27.18 7.73
C THR A 611 -10.74 27.92 6.83
N LEU A 612 -11.76 28.53 7.43
CA LEU A 612 -12.72 29.42 6.77
C LEU A 612 -12.71 30.76 7.49
N SER A 613 -12.44 31.83 6.76
CA SER A 613 -12.39 33.19 7.31
C SER A 613 -13.06 34.21 6.39
N GLY A 614 -13.58 35.30 6.91
CA GLY A 614 -14.18 36.33 6.10
C GLY A 614 -15.39 37.03 6.77
N LYS A 615 -16.21 37.69 5.97
CA LYS A 615 -17.39 38.42 6.41
C LYS A 615 -18.63 37.87 5.71
N TYR A 616 -19.64 37.56 6.50
CA TYR A 616 -20.97 37.19 6.03
C TYR A 616 -22.00 38.16 6.64
N ILE A 617 -22.94 38.64 5.83
CA ILE A 617 -23.98 39.62 6.23
C ILE A 617 -25.32 38.92 6.05
N LEU A 618 -26.08 38.80 7.13
CA LEU A 618 -27.44 38.29 7.10
C LEU A 618 -28.36 39.35 6.53
N SER A 619 -29.25 39.00 5.60
CA SER A 619 -30.19 39.89 4.92
C SER A 619 -31.65 39.60 5.27
N GLY A 620 -31.96 38.54 6.01
CA GLY A 620 -33.33 38.22 6.42
C GLY A 620 -33.43 37.02 7.32
#